data_b2b92d2800c0b132b9690e95620875bc
#
_entry.id   b2b92d2800c0b132b9690e95620875bc
#
_cell.length_a   1.000
_cell.length_b   1.000
_cell.length_c   1.000
_cell.angle_alpha   90.00
_cell.angle_beta   90.00
_cell.angle_gamma   90.00
#
_symmetry.space_group_name_H-M   'P 1'
#
loop_
_entity.id
_entity.type
_entity.pdbx_description
1 polymer ?
#
loop_
_entity_poly.entity_id
_entity_poly.type
_entity_poly.pdbx_seq_one_letter_code
_entity_poly.pdbx_strand_id
1 'polypeptide(L)' 'MDMKAPDEETMVKVAVADLDDRFGSIDRSKIETTVRRLVHELLARSRVKSFVGIFAERRARAELRRVAAEPADEA' A
#
# COMPACT_ATOMS: atom_id res chain seq x y z
N MET A 1 25.73 4.98 11.09
CA MET A 1 24.51 4.91 10.89
C MET A 1 24.14 3.90 10.02
N ASP A 2 23.21 3.21 10.32
CA ASP A 2 22.85 2.16 9.53
C ASP A 2 22.07 2.49 8.42
N MET A 3 22.35 2.01 7.28
CA MET A 3 21.58 2.23 6.10
C MET A 3 20.67 1.06 5.87
N LYS A 4 19.88 0.75 6.84
CA LYS A 4 18.98 -0.33 6.65
C LYS A 4 17.83 0.02 5.84
N ALA A 5 17.27 -0.91 5.13
CA ALA A 5 16.01 -0.72 4.45
C ALA A 5 14.95 -0.42 5.50
N PRO A 6 13.94 0.39 5.17
CA PRO A 6 12.87 0.66 6.13
C PRO A 6 12.17 -0.64 6.49
N ASP A 7 11.72 -0.73 7.71
CA ASP A 7 11.02 -1.92 8.11
C ASP A 7 9.61 -1.90 7.57
N GLU A 8 8.93 -3.02 7.70
CA GLU A 8 7.62 -3.17 7.13
C GLU A 8 6.64 -2.12 7.64
N GLU A 9 6.69 -1.85 8.92
CA GLU A 9 5.76 -0.90 9.50
C GLU A 9 5.97 0.50 8.94
N THR A 10 7.20 0.90 8.76
CA THR A 10 7.49 2.21 8.19
C THR A 10 7.02 2.30 6.75
N MET A 11 7.25 1.25 5.97
CA MET A 11 6.78 1.24 4.60
C MET A 11 5.27 1.36 4.52
N VAL A 12 4.59 0.64 5.39
CA VAL A 12 3.13 0.69 5.40
C VAL A 12 2.65 2.08 5.76
N LYS A 13 3.23 2.69 6.78
CA LYS A 13 2.79 4.01 7.20
C LYS A 13 2.98 5.05 6.12
N VAL A 14 4.10 5.03 5.46
CA VAL A 14 4.37 6.00 4.41
C VAL A 14 3.40 5.83 3.26
N ALA A 15 3.19 4.59 2.83
CA ALA A 15 2.31 4.34 1.72
C ALA A 15 0.86 4.66 2.06
N VAL A 16 0.44 4.33 3.28
CA VAL A 16 -0.92 4.62 3.69
C VAL A 16 -1.17 6.12 3.73
N ALA A 17 -0.22 6.88 4.23
CA ALA A 17 -0.39 8.32 4.30
C ALA A 17 -0.55 8.92 2.90
N ASP A 18 0.26 8.46 1.96
CA ASP A 18 0.18 8.96 0.61
C ASP A 18 -1.14 8.57 -0.05
N LEU A 19 -1.53 7.33 0.12
CA LEU A 19 -2.74 6.85 -0.52
C LEU A 19 -4.01 7.39 0.14
N ASP A 20 -3.97 7.61 1.43
CA ASP A 20 -5.10 8.21 2.11
C ASP A 20 -5.38 9.60 1.56
N ASP A 21 -4.33 10.32 1.24
CA ASP A 21 -4.47 11.62 0.65
C ASP A 21 -5.07 11.56 -0.75
N ARG A 22 -4.71 10.54 -1.52
CA ARG A 22 -5.20 10.41 -2.89
C ARG A 22 -6.59 9.82 -2.98
N PHE A 23 -6.93 8.95 -2.06
CA PHE A 23 -8.20 8.24 -2.10
C PHE A 23 -9.02 8.55 -0.86
N GLY A 24 -9.33 9.81 -0.69
CA GLY A 24 -10.03 10.24 0.50
C GLY A 24 -11.39 9.61 0.71
N SER A 25 -11.99 9.08 -0.36
CA SER A 25 -13.30 8.46 -0.22
C SER A 25 -13.22 7.01 0.23
N ILE A 26 -12.02 6.44 0.32
CA ILE A 26 -11.87 5.09 0.77
C ILE A 26 -11.45 5.10 2.23
N ASP A 27 -12.07 4.21 3.01
CA ASP A 27 -11.74 4.10 4.41
C ASP A 27 -10.28 3.89 4.62
N ARG A 28 -9.70 4.58 5.56
CA ARG A 28 -8.29 4.44 5.85
C ARG A 28 -7.93 3.01 6.24
N SER A 29 -8.81 2.34 6.97
CA SER A 29 -8.48 0.97 7.36
C SER A 29 -8.45 0.04 6.16
N LYS A 30 -9.25 0.32 5.14
CA LYS A 30 -9.19 -0.46 3.92
C LYS A 30 -7.87 -0.22 3.20
N ILE A 31 -7.42 1.02 3.16
CA ILE A 31 -6.15 1.37 2.54
C ILE A 31 -5.03 0.66 3.29
N GLU A 32 -5.06 0.73 4.59
CA GLU A 32 -4.02 0.11 5.40
C GLU A 32 -3.97 -1.39 5.21
N THR A 33 -5.12 -2.03 5.18
CA THR A 33 -5.17 -3.48 4.99
C THR A 33 -4.58 -3.86 3.64
N THR A 34 -4.92 -3.10 2.60
CA THR A 34 -4.43 -3.37 1.26
C THR A 34 -2.92 -3.21 1.20
N VAL A 35 -2.42 -2.11 1.74
CA VAL A 35 -0.99 -1.86 1.70
C VAL A 35 -0.23 -2.90 2.50
N ARG A 36 -0.72 -3.22 3.68
CA ARG A 36 -0.02 -4.17 4.55
C ARG A 36 0.05 -5.54 3.89
N ARG A 37 -1.02 -5.96 3.26
CA ARG A 37 -1.02 -7.23 2.57
C ARG A 37 -0.01 -7.24 1.43
N LEU A 38 0.04 -6.18 0.65
CA LEU A 38 0.94 -6.12 -0.48
C LEU A 38 2.40 -6.03 -0.06
N VAL A 39 2.68 -5.27 0.98
CA VAL A 39 4.03 -5.19 1.49
C VAL A 39 4.49 -6.57 1.96
N HIS A 40 3.62 -7.25 2.68
CA HIS A 40 3.95 -8.55 3.19
C HIS A 40 4.24 -9.54 2.06
N GLU A 41 3.39 -9.52 1.03
CA GLU A 41 3.58 -10.41 -0.11
C GLU A 41 4.87 -10.12 -0.85
N LEU A 42 5.16 -8.84 -1.04
CA LEU A 42 6.35 -8.46 -1.79
C LEU A 42 7.62 -8.77 -1.01
N LEU A 43 7.57 -8.61 0.30
CA LEU A 43 8.73 -8.96 1.11
C LEU A 43 9.03 -10.44 1.04
N ALA A 44 7.99 -11.26 0.95
CA ALA A 44 8.17 -12.68 0.87
C ALA A 44 8.79 -13.12 -0.44
N ARG A 45 8.57 -12.34 -1.50
CA ARG A 45 9.06 -12.71 -2.81
C ARG A 45 10.31 -12.01 -3.24
N SER A 46 10.54 -10.82 -2.72
CA SER A 46 11.58 -9.97 -3.26
C SER A 46 12.88 -10.13 -2.52
N ARG A 47 13.97 -10.13 -3.28
CA ARG A 47 15.27 -10.15 -2.66
C ARG A 47 15.72 -8.77 -2.33
N VAL A 48 15.25 -7.76 -3.05
CA VAL A 48 15.68 -6.39 -2.86
C VAL A 48 14.62 -5.67 -2.08
N LYS A 49 14.76 -5.69 -0.77
CA LYS A 49 13.72 -5.15 0.10
C LYS A 49 13.58 -3.65 0.02
N SER A 50 14.61 -2.97 -0.40
CA SER A 50 14.53 -1.52 -0.45
C SER A 50 13.53 -1.01 -1.47
N PHE A 51 13.15 -1.85 -2.43
CA PHE A 51 12.17 -1.43 -3.43
C PHE A 51 10.76 -1.88 -3.13
N VAL A 52 10.60 -2.67 -2.08
CA VAL A 52 9.29 -3.23 -1.79
C VAL A 52 8.26 -2.15 -1.50
N GLY A 53 8.66 -1.12 -0.77
CA GLY A 53 7.72 -0.05 -0.45
C GLY A 53 7.17 0.63 -1.69
N ILE A 54 8.04 0.87 -2.66
CA ILE A 54 7.62 1.52 -3.89
C ILE A 54 6.67 0.64 -4.68
N PHE A 55 7.00 -0.64 -4.80
CA PHE A 55 6.15 -1.55 -5.55
C PHE A 55 4.83 -1.78 -4.85
N ALA A 56 4.85 -1.87 -3.53
CA ALA A 56 3.62 -2.07 -2.78
C ALA A 56 2.69 -0.88 -2.97
N GLU A 57 3.25 0.31 -2.94
CA GLU A 57 2.44 1.50 -3.11
C GLU A 57 1.83 1.54 -4.49
N ARG A 58 2.59 1.18 -5.51
CA ARG A 58 2.07 1.17 -6.87
C ARG A 58 0.94 0.19 -7.03
N ARG A 59 1.10 -1.00 -6.49
CA ARG A 59 0.07 -2.00 -6.58
C ARG A 59 -1.16 -1.61 -5.79
N ALA A 60 -0.94 -1.05 -4.61
CA ALA A 60 -2.07 -0.62 -3.80
C ALA A 60 -2.83 0.49 -4.51
N ARG A 61 -2.11 1.40 -5.16
CA ARG A 61 -2.75 2.48 -5.87
C ARG A 61 -3.64 1.93 -6.98
N ALA A 62 -3.14 0.92 -7.70
CA ALA A 62 -3.92 0.33 -8.77
C ALA A 62 -5.17 -0.36 -8.23
N GLU A 63 -5.02 -1.09 -7.13
CA GLU A 63 -6.17 -1.77 -6.54
C GLU A 63 -7.19 -0.78 -6.01
N LEU A 64 -6.73 0.25 -5.33
CA LEU A 64 -7.65 1.22 -4.76
C LEU A 64 -8.33 2.05 -5.83
N ARG A 65 -7.64 2.29 -6.93
CA ARG A 65 -8.25 2.98 -8.04
C ARG A 65 -9.40 2.18 -8.60
N ARG A 66 -9.25 0.88 -8.63
CA ARG A 66 -10.30 0.02 -9.09
C ARG A 66 -11.47 0.06 -8.13
N VAL A 67 -11.19 0.01 -6.83
CA VAL A 67 -12.25 0.08 -5.83
C VAL A 67 -12.99 1.40 -5.94
N ALA A 68 -12.27 2.49 -6.11
CA ALA A 68 -12.89 3.80 -6.20
C ALA A 68 -13.73 3.94 -7.45
N ALA A 69 -13.39 3.22 -8.52
CA ALA A 69 -14.11 3.31 -9.76
C ALA A 69 -15.32 2.40 -9.81
N GLU A 70 -15.42 1.44 -8.92
CA GLU A 70 -16.55 0.55 -8.93
C GLU A 70 -17.82 1.24 -8.50
N PRO A 71 -18.94 0.89 -9.09
CA PRO A 71 -20.21 1.47 -8.67
C PRO A 71 -20.47 1.07 -7.24
N ALA A 72 -20.91 1.99 -6.52
CA ALA A 72 -21.12 1.70 -5.21
C ALA A 72 -22.16 0.75 -4.98
N ASP A 73 -22.94 0.50 -5.60
CA ASP A 73 -23.78 -0.33 -5.36
C ASP A 73 -24.24 -1.10 -6.07
N GLU A 74 -24.22 -1.51 -6.43
CA GLU A 74 -24.56 -2.22 -7.04
C GLU A 74 -25.45 -2.87 -6.59
N ALA A 75 -25.77 -2.79 -6.07
CA ALA A 75 -26.66 -3.43 -5.52
C ALA A 75 -27.48 -3.91 -5.89
#